data_4be3000ffcc825a789e5e6a95a973ebe
#
_entry.id   4be3000ffcc825a789e5e6a95a973ebe
#
_cell.length_a   1.000
_cell.length_b   1.000
_cell.length_c   1.000
_cell.angle_alpha   90.00
_cell.angle_beta   90.00
_cell.angle_gamma   90.00
#
_symmetry.space_group_name_H-M   'P 1'
#
loop_
_entity.id
_entity.type
_entity.pdbx_description
1 polymer ?
#
loop_
_entity_poly.entity_id
_entity_poly.type
_entity_poly.pdbx_seq_one_letter_code
_entity_poly.pdbx_strand_id
1 'polypeptide(L)'
;CEQLYKKGHSMTRFGGKFSNKLFGEVKLERKKFDGTCRYCGTTLVLDDNWNDYSKRNGHKLCASCKNKENSGRMFVNGKYVSVHHPLYKAGHYKSFNDAAFSSLKNYNKCKSGYVYVVSNPAWEGWYKIGKAVDAEDRCKGYQTSSPFRDYILKYHKKFNDRNKAEKIAHRKTRKLAIENNAEWFKLSLDNIINIIDGIKNEVSA
;
A
#
# COMPACT_ATOMS: atom_id res chain seq x y z
N CYS A 1 7.64 -48.19 5.16
CA CYS A 1 7.54 -46.73 5.33
C CYS A 1 6.11 -46.21 5.11
N GLU A 2 5.14 -46.92 5.73
CA GLU A 2 3.71 -46.61 5.61
C GLU A 2 3.06 -46.60 6.98
N GLN A 3 3.43 -45.71 7.88
CA GLN A 3 2.73 -45.62 9.18
C GLN A 3 2.90 -44.26 9.92
N LEU A 4 2.98 -43.12 9.20
CA LEU A 4 3.04 -41.81 9.87
C LEU A 4 2.06 -40.77 9.30
N TYR A 5 0.99 -41.19 8.64
CA TYR A 5 0.01 -40.21 8.10
C TYR A 5 -1.40 -40.43 8.64
N LYS A 6 -1.56 -40.66 9.95
CA LYS A 6 -2.87 -40.62 10.62
C LYS A 6 -2.74 -40.01 12.01
N LYS A 7 -2.53 -38.72 12.11
CA LYS A 7 -3.00 -37.89 13.23
C LYS A 7 -3.39 -36.53 12.67
N GLY A 8 -4.65 -36.44 12.24
CA GLY A 8 -5.29 -35.16 11.97
C GLY A 8 -5.28 -34.32 13.25
N HIS A 9 -4.48 -33.28 13.27
CA HIS A 9 -4.61 -32.23 14.26
C HIS A 9 -5.79 -31.38 13.83
N SER A 10 -6.96 -31.76 14.37
CA SER A 10 -8.07 -30.83 14.49
C SER A 10 -7.57 -29.61 15.26
N MET A 11 -7.48 -28.46 14.57
CA MET A 11 -7.37 -27.18 15.25
C MET A 11 -8.68 -26.97 16.01
N THR A 12 -8.74 -27.45 17.25
CA THR A 12 -9.77 -27.05 18.17
C THR A 12 -9.66 -25.55 18.37
N ARG A 13 -10.65 -24.81 17.85
CA ARG A 13 -10.96 -23.45 18.27
C ARG A 13 -10.89 -23.44 19.79
N PHE A 14 -10.02 -22.62 20.36
CA PHE A 14 -10.05 -22.28 21.77
C PHE A 14 -11.36 -21.53 22.06
N GLY A 15 -12.43 -22.28 22.18
CA GLY A 15 -13.66 -21.84 22.80
C GLY A 15 -13.50 -21.99 24.31
N GLY A 16 -12.69 -21.14 24.92
CA GLY A 16 -12.66 -21.02 26.34
C GLY A 16 -14.02 -20.57 26.83
N LYS A 17 -14.82 -21.48 27.38
CA LYS A 17 -15.94 -21.14 28.24
C LYS A 17 -15.34 -20.50 29.46
N PHE A 18 -15.16 -19.18 29.48
CA PHE A 18 -14.96 -18.44 30.70
C PHE A 18 -16.21 -18.62 31.55
N SER A 19 -16.07 -19.33 32.67
CA SER A 19 -17.11 -19.51 33.64
C SER A 19 -17.44 -18.13 34.26
N ASN A 20 -18.62 -17.61 33.96
CA ASN A 20 -19.17 -16.34 34.45
C ASN A 20 -19.51 -16.32 35.97
N LYS A 21 -18.83 -17.14 36.79
CA LYS A 21 -19.16 -17.25 38.21
C LYS A 21 -18.49 -16.21 39.11
N LEU A 22 -17.64 -15.32 38.58
CA LEU A 22 -16.90 -14.33 39.40
C LEU A 22 -17.19 -12.87 39.10
N PHE A 23 -17.92 -12.57 38.05
CA PHE A 23 -18.38 -11.20 37.79
C PHE A 23 -19.91 -11.26 37.67
N GLY A 24 -20.58 -10.54 38.55
CA GLY A 24 -22.04 -10.42 38.50
C GLY A 24 -22.48 -10.10 37.08
N GLU A 25 -23.63 -10.67 36.67
CA GLU A 25 -24.22 -10.44 35.36
C GLU A 25 -24.37 -8.94 35.10
N VAL A 26 -23.35 -8.33 34.48
CA VAL A 26 -23.56 -7.06 33.82
C VAL A 26 -24.42 -7.37 32.63
N LYS A 27 -25.75 -7.23 32.77
CA LYS A 27 -26.68 -7.16 31.64
C LYS A 27 -26.27 -5.91 30.85
N LEU A 28 -25.35 -6.07 29.90
CA LEU A 28 -25.16 -5.12 28.83
C LEU A 28 -26.53 -5.02 28.14
N GLU A 29 -27.29 -3.97 28.47
CA GLU A 29 -28.48 -3.63 27.70
C GLU A 29 -28.05 -3.48 26.28
N ARG A 30 -28.28 -4.51 25.46
CA ARG A 30 -28.11 -4.44 24.02
C ARG A 30 -29.03 -3.34 23.55
N LYS A 31 -28.48 -2.15 23.25
CA LYS A 31 -29.23 -1.08 22.59
C LYS A 31 -30.08 -1.75 21.52
N LYS A 32 -31.41 -1.67 21.68
CA LYS A 32 -32.37 -2.26 20.76
C LYS A 32 -32.01 -1.74 19.38
N PHE A 33 -31.44 -2.62 18.55
CA PHE A 33 -31.12 -2.29 17.15
C PHE A 33 -32.51 -2.21 16.46
N ASP A 34 -32.82 -1.06 15.87
CA ASP A 34 -34.10 -0.84 15.20
C ASP A 34 -34.21 -1.60 13.88
N GLY A 35 -33.13 -2.27 13.48
CA GLY A 35 -33.12 -3.14 12.29
C GLY A 35 -33.14 -2.41 10.96
N THR A 36 -33.00 -1.07 10.94
CA THR A 36 -33.10 -0.30 9.69
C THR A 36 -31.82 0.42 9.32
N CYS A 37 -31.60 0.61 8.00
CA CYS A 37 -30.50 1.39 7.46
C CYS A 37 -30.74 2.87 7.70
N ARG A 38 -29.77 3.55 8.33
CA ARG A 38 -29.86 4.97 8.68
C ARG A 38 -29.99 5.94 7.50
N TYR A 39 -29.63 5.49 6.25
CA TYR A 39 -29.73 6.33 5.06
C TYR A 39 -30.96 6.08 4.23
N CYS A 40 -31.37 4.83 4.02
CA CYS A 40 -32.47 4.50 3.13
C CYS A 40 -33.67 3.86 3.84
N GLY A 41 -33.61 3.63 5.17
CA GLY A 41 -34.70 3.04 5.92
C GLY A 41 -34.95 1.54 5.66
N THR A 42 -34.20 0.92 4.73
CA THR A 42 -34.37 -0.51 4.42
C THR A 42 -34.07 -1.36 5.65
N THR A 43 -34.88 -2.38 5.93
CA THR A 43 -34.66 -3.35 7.00
C THR A 43 -33.33 -4.06 6.76
N LEU A 44 -32.49 -4.16 7.81
CA LEU A 44 -31.19 -4.81 7.76
C LEU A 44 -31.35 -6.29 8.08
N VAL A 45 -31.07 -7.13 7.10
CA VAL A 45 -31.14 -8.59 7.19
C VAL A 45 -29.71 -9.14 7.14
N LEU A 46 -29.35 -9.94 8.16
CA LEU A 46 -28.02 -10.55 8.25
C LEU A 46 -27.83 -11.52 7.08
N ASP A 47 -26.62 -11.52 6.50
CA ASP A 47 -26.19 -12.34 5.38
C ASP A 47 -26.92 -12.08 4.04
N ASP A 48 -27.84 -11.12 4.00
CA ASP A 48 -28.45 -10.61 2.77
C ASP A 48 -27.90 -9.22 2.44
N ASN A 49 -28.42 -8.19 3.08
CA ASN A 49 -28.00 -6.80 2.83
C ASN A 49 -27.13 -6.21 3.94
N TRP A 50 -26.77 -6.99 4.95
CA TRP A 50 -26.01 -6.58 6.13
C TRP A 50 -25.12 -7.72 6.62
N ASN A 51 -23.83 -7.50 6.82
CA ASN A 51 -22.89 -8.54 7.21
C ASN A 51 -22.63 -8.57 8.72
N ASP A 52 -22.13 -9.70 9.21
CA ASP A 52 -21.84 -9.95 10.62
C ASP A 52 -20.80 -8.96 11.21
N TYR A 53 -19.81 -8.52 10.42
CA TYR A 53 -18.87 -7.47 10.83
C TYR A 53 -19.59 -6.16 11.12
N SER A 54 -20.51 -5.73 10.26
CA SER A 54 -21.29 -4.51 10.46
C SER A 54 -22.19 -4.62 11.67
N LYS A 55 -22.79 -5.80 11.90
CA LYS A 55 -23.60 -6.10 13.09
C LYS A 55 -22.79 -5.96 14.37
N ARG A 56 -21.63 -6.63 14.43
CA ARG A 56 -20.75 -6.60 15.61
C ARG A 56 -20.23 -5.20 15.95
N ASN A 57 -19.95 -4.39 14.93
CA ASN A 57 -19.43 -3.04 15.10
C ASN A 57 -20.53 -1.95 15.13
N GLY A 58 -21.80 -2.33 15.18
CA GLY A 58 -22.92 -1.38 15.29
C GLY A 58 -23.13 -0.50 14.06
N HIS A 59 -22.64 -0.92 12.87
CA HIS A 59 -22.84 -0.17 11.65
C HIS A 59 -24.25 -0.33 11.09
N LYS A 60 -25.08 0.71 11.17
CA LYS A 60 -26.46 0.72 10.68
C LYS A 60 -26.55 1.13 9.21
N LEU A 61 -25.84 0.42 8.32
CA LEU A 61 -25.85 0.66 6.87
C LEU A 61 -26.05 -0.64 6.11
N CYS A 62 -27.02 -0.65 5.19
CA CYS A 62 -27.14 -1.76 4.24
C CYS A 62 -25.97 -1.76 3.24
N ALA A 63 -25.70 -2.89 2.61
CA ALA A 63 -24.59 -3.07 1.68
C ALA A 63 -24.60 -2.02 0.55
N SER A 64 -25.77 -1.71 0.00
CA SER A 64 -25.92 -0.70 -1.05
C SER A 64 -25.51 0.70 -0.59
N CYS A 65 -25.99 1.15 0.58
CA CYS A 65 -25.63 2.46 1.13
C CYS A 65 -24.16 2.53 1.52
N LYS A 66 -23.59 1.44 2.09
CA LYS A 66 -22.18 1.34 2.40
C LYS A 66 -21.31 1.42 1.14
N ASN A 67 -21.71 0.76 0.06
CA ASN A 67 -21.02 0.82 -1.21
C ASN A 67 -21.06 2.22 -1.82
N LYS A 68 -22.23 2.91 -1.75
CA LYS A 68 -22.33 4.31 -2.19
C LYS A 68 -21.44 5.24 -1.35
N GLU A 69 -21.42 5.08 -0.03
CA GLU A 69 -20.52 5.85 0.85
C GLU A 69 -19.04 5.61 0.49
N ASN A 70 -18.66 4.37 0.21
CA ASN A 70 -17.28 4.01 -0.12
C ASN A 70 -16.90 4.33 -1.57
N SER A 71 -17.86 4.41 -2.50
CA SER A 71 -17.59 4.71 -3.92
C SER A 71 -16.93 6.07 -4.15
N GLY A 72 -17.19 7.03 -3.25
CA GLY A 72 -16.54 8.34 -3.25
C GLY A 72 -15.16 8.38 -2.59
N ARG A 73 -14.65 7.27 -2.06
CA ARG A 73 -13.38 7.21 -1.33
C ARG A 73 -12.33 6.44 -2.10
N MET A 74 -11.06 6.81 -1.90
CA MET A 74 -9.93 6.08 -2.44
C MET A 74 -9.38 5.09 -1.42
N PHE A 75 -9.15 3.86 -1.87
CA PHE A 75 -8.45 2.83 -1.10
C PHE A 75 -7.30 2.27 -1.91
N VAL A 76 -6.14 2.11 -1.30
CA VAL A 76 -4.98 1.43 -1.88
C VAL A 76 -4.58 0.29 -0.94
N ASN A 77 -4.56 -0.93 -1.46
CA ASN A 77 -4.29 -2.14 -0.68
C ASN A 77 -5.13 -2.21 0.61
N GLY A 78 -6.43 -1.90 0.49
CA GLY A 78 -7.38 -1.89 1.60
C GLY A 78 -7.24 -0.72 2.59
N LYS A 79 -6.25 0.16 2.44
CA LYS A 79 -6.06 1.35 3.29
C LYS A 79 -6.70 2.58 2.68
N TYR A 80 -7.40 3.37 3.48
CA TYR A 80 -7.96 4.65 3.06
C TYR A 80 -6.86 5.66 2.70
N VAL A 81 -7.05 6.36 1.60
CA VAL A 81 -6.18 7.44 1.14
C VAL A 81 -6.90 8.77 1.26
N SER A 82 -6.25 9.75 1.90
CA SER A 82 -6.82 11.09 2.10
C SER A 82 -7.17 11.77 0.78
N VAL A 83 -8.26 12.55 0.79
CA VAL A 83 -8.69 13.37 -0.35
C VAL A 83 -7.63 14.40 -0.80
N HIS A 84 -6.75 14.77 0.11
CA HIS A 84 -5.64 15.69 -0.17
C HIS A 84 -4.43 15.01 -0.81
N HIS A 85 -4.46 13.68 -0.96
CA HIS A 85 -3.34 12.97 -1.60
C HIS A 85 -3.26 13.31 -3.09
N PRO A 86 -2.05 13.61 -3.64
CA PRO A 86 -1.90 14.03 -5.04
C PRO A 86 -2.45 13.04 -6.07
N LEU A 87 -2.48 11.75 -5.74
CA LEU A 87 -3.02 10.69 -6.59
C LEU A 87 -4.46 10.31 -6.21
N TYR A 88 -5.15 11.18 -5.42
CA TYR A 88 -6.50 10.84 -5.01
C TYR A 88 -7.42 10.65 -6.21
N LYS A 89 -8.03 9.49 -6.26
CA LYS A 89 -9.06 9.11 -7.22
C LYS A 89 -9.95 8.06 -6.58
N ALA A 90 -11.22 8.37 -6.42
CA ALA A 90 -12.17 7.43 -5.83
C ALA A 90 -12.08 6.06 -6.51
N GLY A 91 -12.03 4.99 -5.72
CA GLY A 91 -11.91 3.62 -6.16
C GLY A 91 -11.04 2.76 -5.26
N HIS A 92 -11.02 1.46 -5.55
CA HIS A 92 -10.22 0.47 -4.84
C HIS A 92 -9.08 0.00 -5.75
N TYR A 93 -7.86 0.21 -5.32
CA TYR A 93 -6.64 -0.09 -6.07
C TYR A 93 -5.76 -1.06 -5.28
N LYS A 94 -5.05 -1.94 -6.01
CA LYS A 94 -4.08 -2.88 -5.41
C LYS A 94 -2.80 -2.19 -4.98
N SER A 95 -2.43 -1.10 -5.68
CA SER A 95 -1.21 -0.33 -5.42
C SER A 95 -1.38 1.11 -5.90
N PHE A 96 -0.46 2.02 -5.52
CA PHE A 96 -0.41 3.37 -6.09
C PHE A 96 -0.07 3.37 -7.59
N ASN A 97 0.69 2.37 -8.06
CA ASN A 97 0.92 2.19 -9.49
C ASN A 97 -0.39 1.86 -10.22
N ASP A 98 -1.20 0.95 -9.67
CA ASP A 98 -2.51 0.60 -10.22
C ASP A 98 -3.44 1.84 -10.29
N ALA A 99 -3.49 2.63 -9.22
CA ALA A 99 -4.19 3.90 -9.21
C ALA A 99 -3.64 4.90 -10.25
N ALA A 100 -2.33 4.95 -10.42
CA ALA A 100 -1.65 5.81 -11.37
C ALA A 100 -1.92 5.42 -12.82
N PHE A 101 -1.86 4.13 -13.14
CA PHE A 101 -2.19 3.63 -14.49
C PHE A 101 -3.63 3.93 -14.88
N SER A 102 -4.54 3.95 -13.92
CA SER A 102 -5.91 4.38 -14.17
C SER A 102 -6.02 5.89 -14.47
N SER A 103 -4.95 6.66 -14.25
CA SER A 103 -4.87 8.09 -14.54
C SER A 103 -3.42 8.58 -14.68
N LEU A 104 -2.71 8.13 -15.73
CA LEU A 104 -1.35 8.57 -16.08
C LEU A 104 -1.21 10.11 -16.10
N LYS A 105 -2.25 10.81 -16.55
CA LYS A 105 -2.27 12.27 -16.58
C LYS A 105 -2.13 12.90 -15.20
N ASN A 106 -2.80 12.35 -14.18
CA ASN A 106 -2.71 12.83 -12.80
C ASN A 106 -1.39 12.42 -12.14
N TYR A 107 -0.89 11.22 -12.45
CA TYR A 107 0.41 10.77 -11.98
C TYR A 107 1.53 11.70 -12.47
N ASN A 108 1.49 12.09 -13.73
CA ASN A 108 2.49 12.99 -14.31
C ASN A 108 2.41 14.42 -13.76
N LYS A 109 1.21 14.89 -13.37
CA LYS A 109 1.03 16.20 -12.70
C LYS A 109 1.59 16.21 -11.28
N CYS A 110 1.63 15.07 -10.59
CA CYS A 110 2.20 14.98 -9.25
C CYS A 110 3.72 15.14 -9.32
N LYS A 111 4.23 16.31 -8.95
CA LYS A 111 5.68 16.61 -8.93
C LYS A 111 6.39 15.99 -7.73
N SER A 112 5.74 16.03 -6.56
CA SER A 112 6.30 15.48 -5.31
C SER A 112 6.43 13.97 -5.36
N GLY A 113 7.47 13.44 -4.73
CA GLY A 113 7.72 12.00 -4.63
C GLY A 113 9.17 11.70 -4.32
N TYR A 114 9.60 10.52 -4.66
CA TYR A 114 10.92 9.99 -4.31
C TYR A 114 11.79 9.79 -5.54
N VAL A 115 13.09 10.05 -5.37
CA VAL A 115 14.15 9.41 -6.17
C VAL A 115 14.62 8.21 -5.36
N TYR A 116 14.71 7.06 -5.99
CA TYR A 116 15.06 5.80 -5.34
C TYR A 116 16.18 5.07 -6.07
N VAL A 117 16.83 4.20 -5.33
CA VAL A 117 17.88 3.30 -5.83
C VAL A 117 17.48 1.87 -5.53
N VAL A 118 17.43 1.04 -6.55
CA VAL A 118 17.21 -0.41 -6.41
C VAL A 118 18.38 -1.19 -7.00
N SER A 119 18.63 -2.36 -6.46
CA SER A 119 19.57 -3.34 -7.00
C SER A 119 18.88 -4.68 -7.19
N ASN A 120 19.53 -5.54 -7.99
CA ASN A 120 19.17 -6.94 -8.08
C ASN A 120 20.46 -7.77 -7.89
N PRO A 121 20.45 -8.85 -7.06
CA PRO A 121 21.62 -9.67 -6.81
C PRO A 121 22.25 -10.29 -8.07
N ALA A 122 21.45 -10.49 -9.12
CA ALA A 122 21.94 -11.00 -10.40
C ALA A 122 22.89 -10.04 -11.12
N TRP A 123 22.91 -8.75 -10.76
CA TRP A 123 23.73 -7.71 -11.38
C TRP A 123 24.54 -6.97 -10.35
N GLU A 124 25.59 -7.61 -9.85
CA GLU A 124 26.46 -7.06 -8.82
C GLU A 124 27.11 -5.74 -9.26
N GLY A 125 27.13 -4.76 -8.37
CA GLY A 125 27.66 -3.42 -8.62
C GLY A 125 26.78 -2.53 -9.50
N TRP A 126 25.64 -3.01 -10.00
CA TRP A 126 24.69 -2.24 -10.76
C TRP A 126 23.52 -1.76 -9.91
N TYR A 127 23.20 -0.49 -10.05
CA TYR A 127 22.09 0.14 -9.35
C TYR A 127 21.23 0.90 -10.34
N LYS A 128 19.91 0.72 -10.21
CA LYS A 128 18.92 1.50 -10.96
C LYS A 128 18.51 2.71 -10.14
N ILE A 129 18.60 3.88 -10.76
CA ILE A 129 18.06 5.11 -10.20
C ILE A 129 16.75 5.43 -10.92
N GLY A 130 15.69 5.64 -10.16
CA GLY A 130 14.39 5.96 -10.71
C GLY A 130 13.61 6.91 -9.82
N LYS A 131 12.41 7.28 -10.28
CA LYS A 131 11.47 8.12 -9.52
C LYS A 131 10.14 7.45 -9.32
N ALA A 132 9.48 7.73 -8.21
CA ALA A 132 8.10 7.30 -7.94
C ALA A 132 7.41 8.28 -7.00
N VAL A 133 6.08 8.18 -6.91
CA VAL A 133 5.31 8.83 -5.84
C VAL A 133 5.54 8.10 -4.53
N ASP A 134 5.64 6.77 -4.58
CA ASP A 134 5.98 5.88 -3.48
C ASP A 134 7.08 4.91 -3.93
N ALA A 135 8.24 4.94 -3.26
CA ALA A 135 9.41 4.16 -3.64
C ALA A 135 9.25 2.68 -3.28
N GLU A 136 8.63 2.37 -2.15
CA GLU A 136 8.41 0.99 -1.71
C GLU A 136 7.40 0.28 -2.60
N ASP A 137 6.28 0.96 -2.91
CA ASP A 137 5.27 0.45 -3.83
C ASP A 137 5.87 0.20 -5.22
N ARG A 138 6.73 1.11 -5.70
CA ARG A 138 7.43 0.94 -6.97
C ARG A 138 8.38 -0.25 -6.95
N CYS A 139 9.13 -0.45 -5.86
CA CYS A 139 10.01 -1.61 -5.70
C CYS A 139 9.22 -2.93 -5.68
N LYS A 140 8.06 -2.97 -5.02
CA LYS A 140 7.14 -4.11 -5.09
C LYS A 140 6.69 -4.42 -6.51
N GLY A 141 6.47 -3.39 -7.33
CA GLY A 141 6.13 -3.53 -8.74
C GLY A 141 7.23 -4.22 -9.57
N TYR A 142 8.52 -4.02 -9.23
CA TYR A 142 9.64 -4.70 -9.89
C TYR A 142 9.72 -6.19 -9.59
N GLN A 143 9.22 -6.63 -8.42
CA GLN A 143 9.27 -8.04 -8.04
C GLN A 143 8.58 -8.97 -9.05
N THR A 144 7.63 -8.45 -9.82
CA THR A 144 6.93 -9.23 -10.85
C THR A 144 7.78 -9.53 -12.08
N SER A 145 8.89 -8.79 -12.30
CA SER A 145 9.80 -8.98 -13.43
C SER A 145 10.98 -9.90 -13.11
N SER A 146 11.12 -10.38 -11.87
CA SER A 146 12.11 -11.36 -11.46
C SER A 146 11.45 -12.62 -10.94
N PRO A 147 11.86 -13.82 -11.38
CA PRO A 147 11.34 -15.09 -10.86
C PRO A 147 11.65 -15.28 -9.38
N PHE A 148 12.73 -14.69 -8.89
CA PHE A 148 13.17 -14.79 -7.50
C PHE A 148 12.60 -13.67 -6.61
N ARG A 149 11.94 -12.66 -7.21
CA ARG A 149 11.39 -11.49 -6.49
C ARG A 149 12.42 -10.80 -5.60
N ASP A 150 13.61 -10.61 -6.11
CA ASP A 150 14.85 -10.29 -5.39
C ASP A 150 15.35 -8.86 -5.61
N TYR A 151 14.51 -7.98 -6.16
CA TYR A 151 14.83 -6.56 -6.19
C TYR A 151 14.85 -5.98 -4.78
N ILE A 152 15.89 -5.23 -4.46
CA ILE A 152 16.12 -4.64 -3.14
C ILE A 152 16.11 -3.12 -3.27
N LEU A 153 15.25 -2.45 -2.54
CA LEU A 153 15.29 -1.00 -2.38
C LEU A 153 16.45 -0.65 -1.44
N LYS A 154 17.51 -0.05 -2.00
CA LYS A 154 18.73 0.30 -1.27
C LYS A 154 18.65 1.67 -0.63
N TYR A 155 18.02 2.63 -1.31
CA TYR A 155 17.92 4.01 -0.85
C TYR A 155 16.71 4.72 -1.49
N HIS A 156 16.14 5.69 -0.78
CA HIS A 156 15.17 6.62 -1.35
C HIS A 156 15.17 7.94 -0.59
N LYS A 157 14.94 9.04 -1.32
CA LYS A 157 14.82 10.39 -0.75
C LYS A 157 13.66 11.13 -1.38
N LYS A 158 12.89 11.85 -0.55
CA LYS A 158 11.74 12.63 -0.98
C LYS A 158 12.17 13.97 -1.55
N PHE A 159 11.53 14.38 -2.65
CA PHE A 159 11.72 15.66 -3.32
C PHE A 159 10.39 16.33 -3.65
N ASN A 160 10.38 17.66 -3.65
CA ASN A 160 9.23 18.45 -4.09
C ASN A 160 8.99 18.30 -5.60
N ASP A 161 10.06 18.14 -6.38
CA ASP A 161 10.02 17.80 -7.80
C ASP A 161 10.92 16.59 -8.09
N ARG A 162 10.31 15.38 -8.00
CA ARG A 162 11.00 14.12 -8.30
C ARG A 162 11.51 14.04 -9.74
N ASN A 163 10.85 14.78 -10.69
CA ASN A 163 11.24 14.74 -12.09
C ASN A 163 12.56 15.50 -12.31
N LYS A 164 12.69 16.68 -11.71
CA LYS A 164 13.94 17.43 -11.74
C LYS A 164 15.04 16.70 -10.98
N ALA A 165 14.74 16.18 -9.78
CA ALA A 165 15.71 15.49 -8.95
C ALA A 165 16.29 14.25 -9.65
N GLU A 166 15.46 13.41 -10.27
CA GLU A 166 15.92 12.26 -11.04
C GLU A 166 16.84 12.66 -12.20
N LYS A 167 16.44 13.67 -12.99
CA LYS A 167 17.28 14.16 -14.10
C LYS A 167 18.66 14.63 -13.63
N ILE A 168 18.71 15.32 -12.47
CA ILE A 168 19.97 15.75 -11.86
C ILE A 168 20.77 14.54 -11.38
N ALA A 169 20.13 13.58 -10.69
CA ALA A 169 20.77 12.36 -10.24
C ALA A 169 21.40 11.60 -11.42
N HIS A 170 20.63 11.32 -12.47
CA HIS A 170 21.12 10.63 -13.67
C HIS A 170 22.29 11.36 -14.32
N ARG A 171 22.20 12.70 -14.49
CA ARG A 171 23.27 13.50 -15.10
C ARG A 171 24.57 13.46 -14.28
N LYS A 172 24.48 13.55 -12.94
CA LYS A 172 25.65 13.49 -12.07
C LYS A 172 26.22 12.08 -11.99
N THR A 173 25.38 11.06 -11.83
CA THR A 173 25.82 9.66 -11.74
C THR A 173 26.48 9.21 -13.04
N ARG A 174 25.93 9.57 -14.22
CA ARG A 174 26.49 9.23 -15.52
C ARG A 174 27.92 9.70 -15.71
N LYS A 175 28.30 10.83 -15.10
CA LYS A 175 29.66 11.37 -15.18
C LYS A 175 30.69 10.58 -14.36
N LEU A 176 30.24 9.87 -13.33
CA LEU A 176 31.07 9.13 -12.38
C LEU A 176 30.98 7.62 -12.54
N ALA A 177 29.94 7.14 -13.22
CA ALA A 177 29.72 5.71 -13.41
C ALA A 177 30.79 5.10 -14.33
N ILE A 178 31.27 3.91 -13.98
CA ILE A 178 32.18 3.11 -14.81
C ILE A 178 31.47 2.72 -16.09
N GLU A 179 30.21 2.28 -15.96
CA GLU A 179 29.34 1.89 -17.07
C GLU A 179 27.92 2.38 -16.77
N ASN A 180 27.13 2.62 -17.82
CA ASN A 180 25.71 2.94 -17.66
C ASN A 180 24.88 2.38 -18.82
N ASN A 181 23.66 1.95 -18.50
CA ASN A 181 22.66 1.54 -19.48
C ASN A 181 21.29 2.09 -19.05
N ALA A 182 20.76 3.07 -19.79
CA ALA A 182 19.52 3.78 -19.50
C ALA A 182 19.51 4.35 -18.07
N GLU A 183 18.76 3.72 -17.15
CA GLU A 183 18.59 4.09 -15.75
C GLU A 183 19.48 3.27 -14.79
N TRP A 184 20.30 2.36 -15.34
CA TRP A 184 21.24 1.53 -14.59
C TRP A 184 22.65 2.07 -14.65
N PHE A 185 23.32 2.07 -13.51
CA PHE A 185 24.64 2.65 -13.35
C PHE A 185 25.54 1.69 -12.56
N LYS A 186 26.75 1.45 -13.05
CA LYS A 186 27.79 0.71 -12.35
C LYS A 186 28.67 1.70 -11.58
N LEU A 187 28.41 1.82 -10.30
CA LEU A 187 29.05 2.76 -9.38
C LEU A 187 28.83 2.28 -7.95
N SER A 188 29.68 2.67 -6.98
CA SER A 188 29.44 2.34 -5.59
C SER A 188 28.14 2.96 -5.07
N LEU A 189 27.43 2.23 -4.20
CA LEU A 189 26.17 2.69 -3.61
C LEU A 189 26.34 4.02 -2.87
N ASP A 190 27.43 4.16 -2.10
CA ASP A 190 27.71 5.36 -1.31
C ASP A 190 27.87 6.61 -2.20
N ASN A 191 28.53 6.47 -3.34
CA ASN A 191 28.64 7.56 -4.30
C ASN A 191 27.28 7.95 -4.87
N ILE A 192 26.41 7.00 -5.15
CA ILE A 192 25.06 7.26 -5.64
C ILE A 192 24.24 7.99 -4.54
N ILE A 193 24.31 7.51 -3.31
CA ILE A 193 23.62 8.13 -2.16
C ILE A 193 24.11 9.58 -1.97
N ASN A 194 25.42 9.80 -1.95
CA ASN A 194 26.02 11.14 -1.82
C ASN A 194 25.58 12.10 -2.94
N ILE A 195 25.46 11.59 -4.17
CA ILE A 195 24.96 12.37 -5.30
C ILE A 195 23.49 12.77 -5.06
N ILE A 196 22.65 11.83 -4.62
CA ILE A 196 21.21 12.10 -4.38
C ILE A 196 21.05 13.05 -3.18
N ASP A 197 21.85 12.87 -2.13
CA ASP A 197 21.81 13.75 -0.94
C ASP A 197 22.28 15.17 -1.23
N GLY A 198 23.24 15.32 -2.13
CA GLY A 198 23.71 16.61 -2.60
C GLY A 198 22.73 17.35 -3.55
N ILE A 199 21.57 16.77 -3.88
CA ILE A 199 20.51 17.46 -4.63
C ILE A 199 19.69 18.30 -3.66
N LYS A 200 19.72 19.63 -3.83
CA LYS A 200 18.91 20.55 -3.03
C LYS A 200 17.42 20.37 -3.37
N ASN A 201 16.58 20.29 -2.34
CA ASN A 201 15.14 20.49 -2.48
C ASN A 201 14.93 21.99 -2.73
N GLU A 202 14.84 22.38 -4.00
CA GLU A 202 14.39 23.73 -4.32
C GLU A 202 12.96 23.87 -3.78
N VAL A 203 12.81 24.71 -2.78
CA VAL A 203 11.50 25.18 -2.32
C VAL A 203 10.94 25.92 -3.53
N SER A 204 9.85 25.39 -4.10
CA SER A 204 9.10 26.13 -5.12
C SER A 204 8.57 27.40 -4.46
N ALA A 205 9.10 28.53 -4.85
CA ALA A 205 8.52 29.83 -4.55
C ALA A 205 7.13 29.93 -5.18
#